data_3432b9a4ff58fa877f901a6c3cd72756
#
_entry.id   3432b9a4ff58fa877f901a6c3cd72756
#
_cell.length_a   1.000
_cell.length_b   1.000
_cell.length_c   1.000
_cell.angle_alpha   90.00
_cell.angle_beta   90.00
_cell.angle_gamma   90.00
#
_symmetry.space_group_name_H-M   'P 1'
#
loop_
_entity.id
_entity.type
_entity.pdbx_description
1 polymer ?
#
loop_
_entity_poly.entity_id
_entity_poly.type
_entity_poly.pdbx_seq_one_letter_code
_entity_poly.pdbx_strand_id
1 'polypeptide(L)'
;MCGRYQFTSEGSEDVAWIVRELENRPGAKPLSLGEIRPGCKAPVLLSSPAGLKPELYIWGYRTPKSLVFNARSETAAEKPMFRDGISGQRCVVPSTGFFEWDGDKRKYLFTMPNSGVLYMAAIYAVRGGIPCYCILTTQANSSMRAVHDRMPLVLEKGQLEEWMDDPQAADRFLKITPPLLAKRSLEDQFSLW
;
A
#
# COMPACT_ATOMS: atom_id res chain seq x y z
N MET A 1 -12.28 -3.80 -3.03
CA MET A 1 -10.96 -3.97 -2.34
C MET A 1 -9.87 -3.34 -3.19
N CYS A 2 -8.98 -2.56 -2.59
CA CYS A 2 -7.90 -1.85 -3.29
C CYS A 2 -7.10 -2.81 -4.19
N GLY A 3 -7.37 -2.76 -5.48
CA GLY A 3 -6.70 -3.56 -6.51
C GLY A 3 -5.83 -2.73 -7.45
N ARG A 4 -5.73 -1.42 -7.18
CA ARG A 4 -4.89 -0.48 -7.94
C ARG A 4 -4.51 0.71 -7.10
N TYR A 5 -3.25 1.10 -7.17
CA TYR A 5 -2.80 2.35 -6.56
C TYR A 5 -1.89 3.13 -7.51
N GLN A 6 -1.65 4.37 -7.20
CA GLN A 6 -0.81 5.28 -7.97
C GLN A 6 0.51 5.51 -7.26
N PHE A 7 1.60 5.50 -8.01
CA PHE A 7 2.93 5.86 -7.54
C PHE A 7 3.58 6.81 -8.56
N THR A 8 3.54 8.12 -8.27
CA THR A 8 4.08 9.18 -9.13
C THR A 8 4.99 10.09 -8.32
N SER A 9 6.06 10.58 -8.93
CA SER A 9 7.04 11.45 -8.26
C SER A 9 6.62 12.93 -8.24
N GLU A 10 5.63 13.31 -9.03
CA GLU A 10 5.17 14.69 -9.10
C GLU A 10 4.56 15.14 -7.76
N GLY A 11 5.07 16.25 -7.23
CA GLY A 11 4.54 16.88 -6.02
C GLY A 11 4.83 16.16 -4.69
N SER A 12 5.73 15.17 -4.67
CA SER A 12 6.08 14.45 -3.45
C SER A 12 7.59 14.22 -3.31
N GLU A 13 8.20 14.89 -2.32
CA GLU A 13 9.62 14.70 -1.98
C GLU A 13 9.92 13.28 -1.49
N ASP A 14 9.00 12.68 -0.72
CA ASP A 14 9.16 11.30 -0.23
C ASP A 14 9.22 10.31 -1.39
N VAL A 15 8.34 10.47 -2.39
CA VAL A 15 8.37 9.60 -3.59
C VAL A 15 9.63 9.86 -4.43
N ALA A 16 10.02 11.12 -4.60
CA ALA A 16 11.25 11.48 -5.32
C ALA A 16 12.50 10.89 -4.64
N TRP A 17 12.54 10.89 -3.31
CA TRP A 17 13.60 10.23 -2.54
C TRP A 17 13.61 8.70 -2.80
N ILE A 18 12.45 8.04 -2.72
CA ILE A 18 12.34 6.59 -2.97
C ILE A 18 12.84 6.24 -4.36
N VAL A 19 12.44 7.02 -5.37
CA VAL A 19 12.88 6.82 -6.76
C VAL A 19 14.40 6.92 -6.87
N ARG A 20 15.01 7.98 -6.34
CA ARG A 20 16.46 8.18 -6.33
C ARG A 20 17.21 7.04 -5.66
N GLU A 21 16.77 6.61 -4.48
CA GLU A 21 17.39 5.51 -3.73
C GLU A 21 17.39 4.19 -4.50
N LEU A 22 16.33 3.93 -5.24
CA LEU A 22 16.19 2.71 -6.01
C LEU A 22 16.92 2.77 -7.36
N GLU A 23 16.91 3.91 -8.05
CA GLU A 23 17.54 4.07 -9.37
C GLU A 23 19.06 4.27 -9.30
N ASN A 24 19.58 4.81 -8.19
CA ASN A 24 21.03 4.96 -7.98
C ASN A 24 21.77 3.65 -7.65
N ARG A 25 21.07 2.54 -7.56
CA ARG A 25 21.70 1.23 -7.29
C ARG A 25 22.41 0.69 -8.53
N PRO A 26 23.56 0.02 -8.37
CA PRO A 26 24.26 -0.60 -9.48
C PRO A 26 23.36 -1.56 -10.26
N GLY A 27 23.22 -1.35 -11.57
CA GLY A 27 22.38 -2.18 -12.44
C GLY A 27 20.86 -1.95 -12.31
N ALA A 28 20.43 -0.92 -11.58
CA ALA A 28 19.02 -0.55 -11.51
C ALA A 28 18.49 -0.15 -12.89
N LYS A 29 17.21 -0.42 -13.10
CA LYS A 29 16.44 0.07 -14.26
C LYS A 29 15.51 1.18 -13.80
N PRO A 30 15.14 2.12 -14.68
CA PRO A 30 14.13 3.13 -14.35
C PRO A 30 12.87 2.51 -13.79
N LEU A 31 12.32 3.14 -12.76
CA LEU A 31 11.09 2.69 -12.13
C LEU A 31 9.88 2.94 -13.03
N SER A 32 8.99 1.99 -13.10
CA SER A 32 7.68 2.20 -13.69
C SER A 32 6.82 3.02 -12.72
N LEU A 33 6.63 4.28 -13.07
CA LEU A 33 5.74 5.19 -12.35
C LEU A 33 4.31 5.08 -12.90
N GLY A 34 3.33 5.57 -12.13
CA GLY A 34 1.93 5.60 -12.53
C GLY A 34 1.06 4.58 -11.80
N GLU A 35 0.15 3.93 -12.53
CA GLU A 35 -0.80 2.97 -11.95
C GLU A 35 -0.14 1.61 -11.72
N ILE A 36 -0.11 1.17 -10.46
CA ILE A 36 0.41 -0.12 -10.03
C ILE A 36 -0.74 -1.12 -9.86
N ARG A 37 -0.55 -2.33 -10.38
CA ARG A 37 -1.53 -3.44 -10.35
C ARG A 37 -0.96 -4.66 -9.62
N PRO A 38 -1.80 -5.53 -9.06
CA PRO A 38 -1.34 -6.81 -8.51
C PRO A 38 -0.51 -7.60 -9.53
N GLY A 39 0.58 -8.19 -9.04
CA GLY A 39 1.58 -8.87 -9.87
C GLY A 39 2.71 -7.97 -10.37
N CYS A 40 2.57 -6.65 -10.32
CA CYS A 40 3.65 -5.73 -10.65
C CYS A 40 4.70 -5.65 -9.53
N LYS A 41 5.94 -5.37 -9.91
CA LYS A 41 7.02 -5.04 -9.00
C LYS A 41 6.94 -3.55 -8.66
N ALA A 42 6.94 -3.21 -7.38
CA ALA A 42 6.76 -1.84 -6.92
C ALA A 42 7.50 -1.58 -5.61
N PRO A 43 7.73 -0.30 -5.25
CA PRO A 43 8.41 0.06 -4.02
C PRO A 43 7.64 -0.35 -2.76
N VAL A 44 8.40 -0.85 -1.79
CA VAL A 44 7.99 -0.98 -0.39
C VAL A 44 9.07 -0.32 0.49
N LEU A 45 8.69 0.16 1.65
CA LEU A 45 9.61 0.65 2.67
C LEU A 45 9.77 -0.43 3.74
N LEU A 46 11.01 -0.74 4.04
CA LEU A 46 11.42 -1.60 5.15
C LEU A 46 12.12 -0.76 6.20
N SER A 47 12.14 -1.24 7.43
CA SER A 47 13.01 -0.70 8.46
C SER A 47 14.44 -1.20 8.29
N SER A 48 15.39 -0.34 8.62
CA SER A 48 16.80 -0.67 8.69
C SER A 48 17.48 0.15 9.79
N PRO A 49 18.70 -0.23 10.24
CA PRO A 49 19.43 0.57 11.22
C PRO A 49 19.72 2.02 10.80
N ALA A 50 19.67 2.30 9.51
CA ALA A 50 19.85 3.64 8.93
C ALA A 50 18.50 4.38 8.70
N GLY A 51 17.37 3.85 9.20
CA GLY A 51 16.03 4.36 8.97
C GLY A 51 15.29 3.61 7.85
N LEU A 52 14.38 4.30 7.17
CA LEU A 52 13.58 3.69 6.11
C LEU A 52 14.42 3.31 4.90
N LYS A 53 14.25 2.09 4.43
CA LYS A 53 14.94 1.54 3.26
C LYS A 53 13.94 1.15 2.17
N PRO A 54 13.92 1.79 1.00
CA PRO A 54 13.12 1.36 -0.13
C PRO A 54 13.61 0.04 -0.72
N GLU A 55 12.71 -0.87 -1.05
CA GLU A 55 12.99 -2.11 -1.78
C GLU A 55 11.93 -2.35 -2.85
N LEU A 56 12.25 -3.21 -3.84
CA LEU A 56 11.31 -3.54 -4.92
C LEU A 56 10.78 -4.97 -4.76
N TYR A 57 9.51 -5.10 -4.39
CA TYR A 57 8.82 -6.38 -4.19
C TYR A 57 7.65 -6.54 -5.15
N ILE A 58 7.23 -7.78 -5.41
CA ILE A 58 6.05 -8.07 -6.24
C ILE A 58 4.77 -7.95 -5.38
N TRP A 59 3.79 -7.21 -5.85
CA TRP A 59 2.50 -7.09 -5.19
C TRP A 59 1.66 -8.35 -5.35
N GLY A 60 1.51 -9.09 -4.28
CA GLY A 60 0.69 -10.28 -4.17
C GLY A 60 1.46 -11.59 -4.00
N TYR A 61 0.90 -12.45 -3.21
CA TYR A 61 1.36 -13.82 -2.97
C TYR A 61 0.75 -14.75 -4.01
N ARG A 62 1.57 -15.30 -4.87
CA ARG A 62 1.11 -16.29 -5.86
C ARG A 62 0.78 -17.60 -5.16
N THR A 63 -0.40 -18.11 -5.43
CA THR A 63 -0.85 -19.47 -5.02
C THR A 63 -1.16 -20.28 -6.28
N PRO A 64 -1.32 -21.61 -6.18
CA PRO A 64 -1.73 -22.42 -7.34
C PRO A 64 -3.07 -22.01 -7.95
N LYS A 65 -3.95 -21.35 -7.18
CA LYS A 65 -5.32 -20.99 -7.59
C LYS A 65 -5.50 -19.53 -7.92
N SER A 66 -4.67 -18.64 -7.34
CA SER A 66 -4.92 -17.18 -7.43
C SER A 66 -3.69 -16.36 -7.03
N LEU A 67 -3.79 -15.05 -7.25
CA LEU A 67 -2.90 -14.05 -6.68
C LEU A 67 -3.60 -13.38 -5.49
N VAL A 68 -3.04 -13.55 -4.28
CA VAL A 68 -3.56 -12.96 -3.05
C VAL A 68 -2.76 -11.68 -2.77
N PHE A 69 -3.35 -10.53 -3.02
CA PHE A 69 -2.66 -9.23 -2.96
C PHE A 69 -3.11 -8.32 -1.81
N ASN A 70 -4.20 -8.70 -1.11
CA ASN A 70 -4.68 -8.03 0.09
C ASN A 70 -4.92 -9.02 1.23
N ALA A 71 -4.70 -8.58 2.47
CA ALA A 71 -5.03 -9.31 3.68
C ALA A 71 -5.93 -8.45 4.56
N ARG A 72 -7.00 -9.05 5.13
CA ARG A 72 -7.89 -8.34 6.05
C ARG A 72 -7.21 -8.19 7.41
N SER A 73 -7.07 -6.96 7.92
CA SER A 73 -6.43 -6.67 9.20
C SER A 73 -7.07 -7.45 10.35
N GLU A 74 -8.39 -7.62 10.32
CA GLU A 74 -9.17 -8.28 11.36
C GLU A 74 -8.82 -9.77 11.55
N THR A 75 -8.26 -10.41 10.54
CA THR A 75 -7.97 -11.86 10.56
C THR A 75 -6.55 -12.21 10.11
N ALA A 76 -5.74 -11.22 9.77
CA ALA A 76 -4.41 -11.48 9.23
C ALA A 76 -3.48 -12.17 10.22
N ALA A 77 -3.57 -11.83 11.51
CA ALA A 77 -2.76 -12.46 12.57
C ALA A 77 -3.09 -13.95 12.78
N GLU A 78 -4.32 -14.37 12.46
CA GLU A 78 -4.78 -15.75 12.67
C GLU A 78 -4.50 -16.65 11.47
N LYS A 79 -4.49 -16.07 10.26
CA LYS A 79 -4.37 -16.87 9.02
C LYS A 79 -2.94 -17.34 8.78
N PRO A 80 -2.71 -18.64 8.56
CA PRO A 80 -1.36 -19.19 8.32
C PRO A 80 -0.58 -18.49 7.19
N MET A 81 -1.29 -17.97 6.19
CA MET A 81 -0.68 -17.26 5.06
C MET A 81 -0.04 -15.92 5.45
N PHE A 82 -0.53 -15.26 6.51
CA PHE A 82 -0.21 -13.88 6.85
C PHE A 82 0.39 -13.69 8.25
N ARG A 83 0.14 -14.62 9.20
CA ARG A 83 0.53 -14.47 10.60
C ARG A 83 2.03 -14.21 10.80
N ASP A 84 2.87 -14.91 10.03
CA ASP A 84 4.33 -14.74 10.12
C ASP A 84 4.75 -13.35 9.59
N GLY A 85 4.04 -12.85 8.57
CA GLY A 85 4.16 -11.48 8.08
C GLY A 85 3.79 -10.45 9.14
N ILE A 86 2.66 -10.65 9.84
CA ILE A 86 2.22 -9.77 10.94
C ILE A 86 3.23 -9.81 12.10
N SER A 87 3.76 -10.99 12.42
CA SER A 87 4.68 -11.17 13.54
C SER A 87 6.04 -10.46 13.34
N GLY A 88 6.61 -10.47 12.11
CA GLY A 88 7.97 -9.97 11.94
C GLY A 88 8.38 -9.55 10.52
N GLN A 89 7.45 -9.58 9.56
CA GLN A 89 7.75 -9.19 8.16
C GLN A 89 6.79 -8.09 7.70
N ARG A 90 6.76 -7.00 8.48
CA ARG A 90 5.94 -5.84 8.20
C ARG A 90 6.69 -4.85 7.33
N CYS A 91 5.98 -4.21 6.42
CA CYS A 91 6.49 -3.17 5.54
C CYS A 91 5.41 -2.13 5.29
N VAL A 92 5.77 -1.10 4.56
CA VAL A 92 4.85 -0.04 4.16
C VAL A 92 4.90 0.14 2.65
N VAL A 93 3.74 0.30 2.03
CA VAL A 93 3.63 0.62 0.60
C VAL A 93 3.38 2.11 0.44
N PRO A 94 4.35 2.88 -0.07
CA PRO A 94 4.16 4.29 -0.38
C PRO A 94 3.30 4.43 -1.65
N SER A 95 2.37 5.37 -1.62
CA SER A 95 1.44 5.60 -2.73
C SER A 95 1.04 7.07 -2.78
N THR A 96 0.82 7.63 -3.95
CA THR A 96 0.26 8.97 -4.13
C THR A 96 -1.27 8.97 -4.19
N GLY A 97 -1.88 7.79 -4.17
CA GLY A 97 -3.32 7.58 -4.13
C GLY A 97 -3.67 6.15 -4.51
N PHE A 98 -4.90 5.73 -4.25
CA PHE A 98 -5.39 4.45 -4.74
C PHE A 98 -6.75 4.60 -5.41
N PHE A 99 -7.05 3.65 -6.27
CA PHE A 99 -8.28 3.63 -7.04
C PHE A 99 -9.27 2.63 -6.47
N GLU A 100 -10.56 3.04 -6.48
CA GLU A 100 -11.66 2.15 -6.16
C GLU A 100 -12.88 2.49 -7.03
N TRP A 101 -13.79 1.57 -7.16
CA TRP A 101 -15.00 1.69 -7.97
C TRP A 101 -16.23 1.52 -7.10
N ASP A 102 -17.24 2.34 -7.35
CA ASP A 102 -18.55 2.17 -6.71
C ASP A 102 -19.38 1.08 -7.39
N GLY A 103 -20.59 0.87 -6.89
CA GLY A 103 -21.54 -0.11 -7.44
C GLY A 103 -21.92 0.14 -8.91
N ASP A 104 -21.86 1.38 -9.37
CA ASP A 104 -22.13 1.80 -10.75
C ASP A 104 -20.88 1.76 -11.64
N LYS A 105 -19.75 1.23 -11.12
CA LYS A 105 -18.44 1.13 -11.78
C LYS A 105 -17.76 2.48 -12.05
N ARG A 106 -18.20 3.57 -11.42
CA ARG A 106 -17.50 4.85 -11.48
C ARG A 106 -16.19 4.76 -10.74
N LYS A 107 -15.10 5.24 -11.36
CA LYS A 107 -13.74 5.19 -10.84
C LYS A 107 -13.45 6.43 -9.98
N TYR A 108 -12.96 6.20 -8.78
CA TYR A 108 -12.53 7.24 -7.84
C TYR A 108 -11.05 7.11 -7.52
N LEU A 109 -10.38 8.25 -7.37
CA LEU A 109 -9.04 8.36 -6.79
C LEU A 109 -9.17 8.86 -5.36
N PHE A 110 -8.58 8.11 -4.42
CA PHE A 110 -8.45 8.48 -3.01
C PHE A 110 -7.02 8.90 -2.71
N THR A 111 -6.85 10.05 -2.06
CA THR A 111 -5.55 10.65 -1.72
C THR A 111 -5.55 11.17 -0.28
N MET A 112 -4.37 11.48 0.27
CA MET A 112 -4.31 12.28 1.49
C MET A 112 -4.83 13.70 1.21
N PRO A 113 -5.56 14.33 2.13
CA PRO A 113 -6.14 15.67 1.92
C PRO A 113 -5.11 16.75 1.55
N ASN A 114 -3.89 16.66 2.09
CA ASN A 114 -2.84 17.66 1.93
C ASN A 114 -1.79 17.26 0.88
N SER A 115 -2.16 16.53 -0.16
CA SER A 115 -1.25 16.03 -1.20
C SER A 115 -0.08 15.19 -0.67
N GLY A 116 -0.23 14.65 0.53
CA GLY A 116 0.76 13.78 1.17
C GLY A 116 0.80 12.38 0.57
N VAL A 117 1.85 11.64 0.92
CA VAL A 117 1.95 10.22 0.57
C VAL A 117 1.01 9.41 1.45
N LEU A 118 0.28 8.49 0.84
CA LEU A 118 -0.45 7.42 1.51
C LEU A 118 0.53 6.30 1.85
N TYR A 119 0.69 6.03 3.12
CA TYR A 119 1.50 4.91 3.61
C TYR A 119 0.59 3.75 3.99
N MET A 120 0.46 2.78 3.10
CA MET A 120 -0.40 1.62 3.34
C MET A 120 0.37 0.55 4.10
N ALA A 121 -0.14 0.13 5.26
CA ALA A 121 0.43 -0.99 6.01
C ALA A 121 0.39 -2.26 5.15
N ALA A 122 1.48 -3.00 5.16
CA ALA A 122 1.63 -4.22 4.39
C ALA A 122 2.50 -5.23 5.12
N ILE A 123 2.44 -6.47 4.67
CA ILE A 123 3.30 -7.56 5.09
C ILE A 123 4.00 -8.15 3.88
N TYR A 124 5.20 -8.68 4.08
CA TYR A 124 5.96 -9.29 2.99
C TYR A 124 6.36 -10.73 3.32
N ALA A 125 6.77 -11.45 2.30
CA ALA A 125 7.35 -12.79 2.41
C ALA A 125 8.24 -13.06 1.21
N VAL A 126 9.19 -13.99 1.33
CA VAL A 126 9.91 -14.57 0.20
C VAL A 126 9.24 -15.88 -0.18
N ARG A 127 8.72 -15.97 -1.40
CA ARG A 127 8.01 -17.15 -1.91
C ARG A 127 8.65 -17.62 -3.21
N GLY A 128 9.18 -18.84 -3.18
CA GLY A 128 9.95 -19.36 -4.32
C GLY A 128 11.18 -18.51 -4.68
N GLY A 129 11.85 -17.93 -3.67
CA GLY A 129 13.00 -17.04 -3.87
C GLY A 129 12.63 -15.62 -4.30
N ILE A 130 11.34 -15.29 -4.44
CA ILE A 130 10.87 -13.98 -4.92
C ILE A 130 10.26 -13.19 -3.75
N PRO A 131 10.77 -11.98 -3.43
CA PRO A 131 10.17 -11.12 -2.43
C PRO A 131 8.83 -10.55 -2.93
N CYS A 132 7.80 -10.69 -2.12
CA CYS A 132 6.46 -10.24 -2.45
C CYS A 132 5.74 -9.69 -1.22
N TYR A 133 4.73 -8.84 -1.43
CA TYR A 133 3.97 -8.20 -0.35
C TYR A 133 2.46 -8.30 -0.57
N CYS A 134 1.72 -8.18 0.55
CA CYS A 134 0.27 -8.00 0.57
C CYS A 134 -0.09 -6.74 1.35
N ILE A 135 -0.97 -5.91 0.80
CA ILE A 135 -1.49 -4.72 1.49
C ILE A 135 -2.55 -5.16 2.51
N LEU A 136 -2.49 -4.60 3.71
CA LEU A 136 -3.53 -4.79 4.71
C LEU A 136 -4.73 -3.90 4.40
N THR A 137 -5.92 -4.45 4.58
CA THR A 137 -7.17 -3.71 4.41
C THR A 137 -8.02 -3.81 5.66
N THR A 138 -8.78 -2.77 5.94
CA THR A 138 -9.72 -2.69 7.07
C THR A 138 -11.09 -2.21 6.59
N GLN A 139 -12.06 -2.09 7.50
CA GLN A 139 -13.37 -1.51 7.21
C GLN A 139 -13.21 -0.06 6.76
N ALA A 140 -14.00 0.33 5.76
CA ALA A 140 -13.99 1.70 5.27
C ALA A 140 -14.52 2.69 6.32
N ASN A 141 -13.80 3.79 6.53
CA ASN A 141 -14.28 4.93 7.30
C ASN A 141 -15.29 5.78 6.49
N SER A 142 -15.78 6.87 7.08
CA SER A 142 -16.80 7.71 6.44
C SER A 142 -16.38 8.33 5.11
N SER A 143 -15.08 8.56 4.87
CA SER A 143 -14.59 9.15 3.62
C SER A 143 -14.70 8.20 2.42
N MET A 144 -14.74 6.88 2.66
CA MET A 144 -14.72 5.88 1.60
C MET A 144 -15.98 4.99 1.55
N ARG A 145 -16.71 4.84 2.64
CA ARG A 145 -17.84 3.88 2.77
C ARG A 145 -18.88 4.01 1.67
N ALA A 146 -19.11 5.21 1.14
CA ALA A 146 -20.06 5.43 0.04
C ALA A 146 -19.60 4.82 -1.30
N VAL A 147 -18.30 4.47 -1.44
CA VAL A 147 -17.74 3.89 -2.67
C VAL A 147 -17.48 2.39 -2.49
N HIS A 148 -16.89 2.02 -1.35
CA HIS A 148 -16.56 0.62 -1.04
C HIS A 148 -16.56 0.39 0.48
N ASP A 149 -16.88 -0.84 0.92
CA ASP A 149 -16.92 -1.25 2.32
C ASP A 149 -15.53 -1.48 2.96
N ARG A 150 -14.49 -1.57 2.13
CA ARG A 150 -13.09 -1.79 2.56
C ARG A 150 -12.18 -0.68 2.07
N MET A 151 -11.12 -0.40 2.83
CA MET A 151 -10.04 0.52 2.47
C MET A 151 -8.67 -0.05 2.87
N PRO A 152 -7.57 0.41 2.28
CA PRO A 152 -6.24 0.12 2.81
C PRO A 152 -6.11 0.57 4.26
N LEU A 153 -5.33 -0.17 5.05
CA LEU A 153 -4.92 0.25 6.38
C LEU A 153 -3.83 1.33 6.23
N VAL A 154 -4.26 2.59 6.20
CA VAL A 154 -3.37 3.74 6.00
C VAL A 154 -2.80 4.17 7.35
N LEU A 155 -1.48 4.37 7.38
CA LEU A 155 -0.70 4.85 8.53
C LEU A 155 -0.36 6.34 8.36
N GLU A 156 -0.20 7.04 9.46
CA GLU A 156 0.44 8.35 9.47
C GLU A 156 1.97 8.21 9.39
N LYS A 157 2.67 9.20 8.85
CA LYS A 157 4.12 9.15 8.64
C LYS A 157 4.90 8.85 9.95
N GLY A 158 4.46 9.39 11.07
CA GLY A 158 5.08 9.14 12.38
C GLY A 158 4.86 7.74 12.96
N GLN A 159 4.04 6.91 12.32
CA GLN A 159 3.71 5.56 12.78
C GLN A 159 4.50 4.45 12.05
N LEU A 160 5.29 4.81 11.02
CA LEU A 160 5.89 3.84 10.11
C LEU A 160 6.90 2.93 10.80
N GLU A 161 7.81 3.52 11.58
CA GLU A 161 8.84 2.77 12.31
C GLU A 161 8.22 1.87 13.36
N GLU A 162 7.29 2.40 14.15
CA GLU A 162 6.58 1.60 15.16
C GLU A 162 5.82 0.43 14.53
N TRP A 163 5.13 0.65 13.40
CA TRP A 163 4.46 -0.43 12.66
C TRP A 163 5.45 -1.52 12.25
N MET A 164 6.63 -1.16 11.76
CA MET A 164 7.59 -2.13 11.22
C MET A 164 8.40 -2.84 12.30
N ASP A 165 8.78 -2.13 13.36
CA ASP A 165 9.83 -2.57 14.30
C ASP A 165 9.29 -3.07 15.63
N ASP A 166 8.15 -2.54 16.11
CA ASP A 166 7.62 -2.98 17.41
C ASP A 166 6.73 -4.22 17.26
N PRO A 167 7.17 -5.41 17.73
CA PRO A 167 6.35 -6.62 17.66
C PRO A 167 5.04 -6.52 18.41
N GLN A 168 4.94 -5.67 19.45
CA GLN A 168 3.74 -5.51 20.27
C GLN A 168 2.75 -4.51 19.64
N ALA A 169 3.23 -3.62 18.77
CA ALA A 169 2.37 -2.63 18.12
C ALA A 169 1.45 -3.23 17.05
N ALA A 170 1.78 -4.39 16.48
CA ALA A 170 1.03 -4.99 15.39
C ALA A 170 -0.47 -5.12 15.72
N ASP A 171 -0.82 -5.68 16.88
CA ASP A 171 -2.23 -5.86 17.28
C ASP A 171 -3.00 -4.55 17.43
N ARG A 172 -2.33 -3.48 17.85
CA ARG A 172 -2.90 -2.14 17.94
C ARG A 172 -3.16 -1.59 16.55
N PHE A 173 -2.15 -1.65 15.66
CA PHE A 173 -2.27 -1.13 14.29
C PHE A 173 -3.32 -1.86 13.46
N LEU A 174 -3.49 -3.17 13.64
CA LEU A 174 -4.53 -3.93 12.95
C LEU A 174 -5.96 -3.45 13.26
N LYS A 175 -6.15 -2.69 14.35
CA LYS A 175 -7.45 -2.20 14.85
C LYS A 175 -7.65 -0.70 14.69
N ILE A 176 -6.67 0.05 14.20
CA ILE A 176 -6.82 1.50 14.02
C ILE A 176 -7.86 1.83 12.95
N THR A 177 -8.49 2.97 13.11
CA THR A 177 -9.27 3.60 12.04
C THR A 177 -8.32 4.47 11.22
N PRO A 178 -8.17 4.22 9.90
CA PRO A 178 -7.34 5.06 9.04
C PRO A 178 -7.80 6.52 9.00
N PRO A 179 -6.91 7.47 8.66
CA PRO A 179 -7.27 8.86 8.49
C PRO A 179 -8.33 9.05 7.39
N LEU A 180 -9.06 10.16 7.45
CA LEU A 180 -10.00 10.53 6.40
C LEU A 180 -9.23 10.88 5.11
N LEU A 181 -9.76 10.45 3.98
CA LEU A 181 -9.17 10.63 2.66
C LEU A 181 -9.96 11.64 1.83
N ALA A 182 -9.26 12.38 0.97
CA ALA A 182 -9.87 13.13 -0.11
C ALA A 182 -10.28 12.15 -1.23
N LYS A 183 -11.43 12.43 -1.85
CA LYS A 183 -11.99 11.62 -2.94
C LYS A 183 -12.24 12.48 -4.17
N ARG A 184 -11.83 12.01 -5.34
CA ARG A 184 -12.12 12.63 -6.64
C ARG A 184 -12.67 11.59 -7.61
N SER A 185 -13.81 11.89 -8.28
CA SER A 185 -14.28 11.13 -9.43
C SER A 185 -13.35 11.35 -10.63
N LEU A 186 -13.10 10.30 -11.39
CA LEU A 186 -12.28 10.38 -12.61
C LEU A 186 -13.11 10.40 -13.88
N GLU A 187 -14.46 10.27 -13.79
CA GLU A 187 -15.37 10.35 -14.95
C GLU A 187 -15.63 11.79 -15.38
N ASP A 188 -15.57 12.75 -14.45
CA ASP A 188 -15.83 14.16 -14.72
C ASP A 188 -14.79 14.82 -15.66
N GLN A 189 -13.69 14.13 -15.99
CA GLN A 189 -12.65 14.63 -16.90
C GLN A 189 -12.99 14.41 -18.40
N PHE A 190 -13.98 13.59 -18.71
CA PHE A 190 -14.36 13.28 -20.10
C PHE A 190 -15.62 14.00 -20.58
N SER A 191 -16.29 14.80 -19.74
CA SER A 191 -17.53 15.51 -20.07
C SER A 191 -17.32 16.95 -20.56
N LEU A 192 -16.11 17.34 -20.91
CA LEU A 192 -15.77 18.69 -21.41
C LEU A 192 -15.33 18.72 -22.87
N TRP A 193 -15.85 17.80 -23.70
CA TRP A 193 -15.69 17.86 -25.16
C TRP A 193 -17.03 17.68 -25.89
#